data_f93fb358864267fc359659fe1204e77f
#
_entry.id   f93fb358864267fc359659fe1204e77f
#
_cell.length_a   1.000
_cell.length_b   1.000
_cell.length_c   1.000
_cell.angle_alpha   90.00
_cell.angle_beta   90.00
_cell.angle_gamma   90.00
#
_symmetry.space_group_name_H-M   'P 1'
#
loop_
_entity.id
_entity.type
_entity.pdbx_description
1 polymer ?
#
loop_
_entity_poly.entity_id
_entity_poly.type
_entity_poly.pdbx_seq_one_letter_code
_entity_poly.pdbx_strand_id
1 'polypeptide(L)' 'MVALLLPVLQARSTASGAWVDLEAGGGAVLVVLAAEQLERASGGAVRAAPHRVVAAPAERLSLVYELRLPEELMPV' A
#
# COMPACT_ATOMS: atom_id res chain seq x y z
N MET A 1 27.01 5.64 16.31
CA MET A 1 25.75 4.89 16.36
C MET A 1 25.04 4.97 15.02
N VAL A 2 24.68 3.85 14.47
CA VAL A 2 23.93 3.82 13.21
C VAL A 2 22.46 3.65 13.57
N ALA A 3 21.63 4.61 13.19
CA ALA A 3 20.18 4.50 13.33
C ALA A 3 19.64 3.74 12.13
N LEU A 4 18.91 2.66 12.37
CA LEU A 4 18.23 1.91 11.32
C LEU A 4 16.86 2.54 11.08
N LEU A 5 16.67 3.11 9.87
CA LEU A 5 15.40 3.67 9.47
C LEU A 5 14.70 2.67 8.56
N LEU A 6 13.57 2.15 9.02
CA LEU A 6 12.77 1.21 8.25
C LEU A 6 11.56 1.90 7.63
N PRO A 7 11.14 1.43 6.45
CA PRO A 7 10.02 2.07 5.74
C PRO A 7 8.69 1.88 6.45
N VAL A 8 7.86 2.91 6.43
CA VAL A 8 6.48 2.90 6.91
C VAL A 8 5.54 3.10 5.73
N LEU A 9 4.56 2.24 5.60
CA LEU A 9 3.58 2.31 4.53
C LEU A 9 2.50 3.34 4.86
N GLN A 10 2.27 4.24 3.92
CA GLN A 10 1.20 5.23 3.99
C GLN A 10 0.32 5.17 2.76
N ALA A 11 -0.95 5.46 2.93
CA ALA A 11 -1.90 5.63 1.84
C ALA A 11 -2.50 7.03 1.89
N ARG A 12 -2.89 7.53 0.73
CA ARG A 12 -3.53 8.84 0.62
C ARG A 12 -5.04 8.70 0.74
N SER A 13 -5.63 9.45 1.67
CA SER A 13 -7.08 9.52 1.80
C SER A 13 -7.68 10.24 0.60
N THR A 14 -8.66 9.63 -0.06
CA THR A 14 -9.38 10.29 -1.16
C THR A 14 -10.33 11.36 -0.65
N ALA A 15 -10.76 11.27 0.60
CA ALA A 15 -11.66 12.25 1.20
C ALA A 15 -10.95 13.55 1.60
N SER A 16 -9.76 13.46 2.19
CA SER A 16 -9.04 14.62 2.72
C SER A 16 -7.79 14.99 1.91
N GLY A 17 -7.29 14.07 1.09
CA GLY A 17 -6.01 14.24 0.42
C GLY A 17 -4.80 14.05 1.33
N ALA A 18 -5.00 13.75 2.60
CA ALA A 18 -3.93 13.57 3.56
C ALA A 18 -3.31 12.17 3.45
N TRP A 19 -2.02 12.08 3.74
CA TRP A 19 -1.34 10.80 3.89
C TRP A 19 -1.59 10.23 5.27
N VAL A 20 -1.99 8.97 5.31
CA VAL A 20 -2.35 8.26 6.53
C VAL A 20 -1.36 7.13 6.76
N ASP A 21 -0.81 7.05 7.96
CA ASP A 21 0.04 5.94 8.36
C ASP A 21 -0.84 4.70 8.61
N LEU A 22 -0.65 3.67 7.81
CA LEU A 22 -1.44 2.45 7.89
C LEU A 22 -0.99 1.52 9.01
N GLU A 23 0.11 1.84 9.65
CA GLU A 23 0.73 1.00 10.67
C GLU A 23 0.82 1.69 12.03
N ALA A 24 0.05 2.74 12.24
CA ALA A 24 0.14 3.59 13.43
C ALA A 24 -0.10 2.86 14.75
N GLY A 25 -0.77 1.74 14.75
CA GLY A 25 -1.04 0.96 15.97
C GLY A 25 0.13 0.13 16.47
N GLY A 26 1.18 -0.03 15.68
CA GLY A 26 2.29 -0.95 15.99
C GLY A 26 1.87 -2.42 15.94
N GLY A 27 2.81 -3.31 16.26
CA GLY A 27 2.57 -4.75 16.22
C GLY A 27 2.46 -5.32 14.79
N ALA A 28 1.89 -6.52 14.68
CA ALA A 28 1.70 -7.17 13.39
C ALA A 28 0.44 -6.64 12.72
N VAL A 29 0.60 -6.06 11.52
CA VAL A 29 -0.49 -5.47 10.75
C VAL A 29 -0.51 -6.09 9.37
N LEU A 30 -1.69 -6.49 8.92
CA LEU A 30 -1.94 -6.90 7.55
C LEU A 30 -2.66 -5.74 6.84
N VAL A 31 -2.05 -5.23 5.78
CA VAL A 31 -2.64 -4.16 4.97
C VAL A 31 -2.94 -4.72 3.58
N VAL A 32 -4.18 -4.54 3.15
CA VAL A 32 -4.61 -4.94 1.80
C VAL A 32 -4.92 -3.66 1.02
N LEU A 33 -4.25 -3.48 -0.11
CA LEU A 33 -4.43 -2.30 -0.96
C LEU A 33 -4.88 -2.72 -2.35
N ALA A 34 -5.86 -2.00 -2.87
CA ALA A 34 -6.19 -2.09 -4.29
C ALA A 34 -5.06 -1.42 -5.09
N ALA A 35 -4.62 -2.07 -6.15
CA ALA A 35 -3.58 -1.57 -7.02
C ALA A 35 -4.11 -1.44 -8.45
N GLU A 36 -3.23 -1.08 -9.37
CA GLU A 36 -3.59 -0.73 -10.75
C GLU A 36 -4.33 -1.83 -11.50
N GLN A 37 -3.96 -3.10 -11.31
CA GLN A 37 -4.64 -4.20 -12.00
C GLN A 37 -6.11 -4.30 -11.61
N LEU A 38 -6.41 -4.15 -10.33
CA LEU A 38 -7.80 -4.19 -9.87
C LEU A 38 -8.59 -2.99 -10.37
N GLU A 39 -7.96 -1.82 -10.43
CA GLU A 39 -8.60 -0.64 -11.04
C GLU A 39 -8.94 -0.90 -12.51
N ARG A 40 -8.02 -1.45 -13.28
CA ARG A 40 -8.25 -1.79 -14.70
C ARG A 40 -9.30 -2.88 -14.84
N ALA A 41 -9.19 -3.95 -14.06
CA ALA A 41 -10.12 -5.08 -14.14
C ALA A 41 -11.54 -4.70 -13.76
N SER A 42 -11.71 -3.73 -12.88
CA SER A 42 -13.04 -3.24 -12.47
C SER A 42 -13.59 -2.13 -13.36
N GLY A 43 -12.86 -1.74 -14.42
CA GLY A 43 -13.25 -0.61 -15.27
C GLY A 43 -13.25 0.72 -14.53
N GLY A 44 -12.42 0.86 -13.51
CA GLY A 44 -12.33 2.08 -12.71
C GLY A 44 -13.26 2.13 -11.51
N ALA A 45 -14.11 1.11 -11.32
CA ALA A 45 -15.03 1.07 -10.17
C ALA A 45 -14.27 0.96 -8.85
N VAL A 46 -13.18 0.21 -8.82
CA VAL A 46 -12.27 0.15 -7.69
C VAL A 46 -11.02 0.93 -8.07
N ARG A 47 -10.74 2.00 -7.34
CA ARG A 47 -9.59 2.83 -7.60
C ARG A 47 -8.34 2.28 -6.93
N ALA A 48 -7.21 2.36 -7.63
CA ALA A 48 -5.92 2.07 -7.02
C ALA A 48 -5.66 3.05 -5.86
N ALA A 49 -5.20 2.50 -4.73
CA ALA A 49 -4.89 3.32 -3.57
C ALA A 49 -3.51 3.96 -3.74
N PRO A 50 -3.41 5.29 -3.87
CA PRO A 50 -2.11 5.94 -3.85
C PRO A 50 -1.42 5.64 -2.51
N HIS A 51 -0.20 5.14 -2.59
CA HIS A 51 0.54 4.77 -1.40
C HIS A 51 2.01 5.10 -1.57
N ARG A 52 2.68 5.26 -0.46
CA ARG A 52 4.11 5.53 -0.43
C ARG A 52 4.74 4.89 0.79
N VAL A 53 6.05 4.79 0.75
CA VAL A 53 6.83 4.28 1.86
C VAL A 53 7.73 5.39 2.36
N VAL A 54 7.66 5.69 3.64
CA VAL A 54 8.50 6.69 4.28
C VAL A 54 9.37 6.04 5.34
N ALA A 55 10.54 6.60 5.62
CA ALA A 55 11.44 6.09 6.63
C ALA A 55 10.91 6.42 8.03
N ALA A 56 11.03 5.48 8.95
CA ALA A 56 10.69 5.66 10.34
C ALA A 56 11.82 5.15 11.25
N PRO A 57 12.07 5.78 12.38
CA PRO A 57 13.15 5.39 13.29
C PRO A 57 12.73 4.22 14.20
N ALA A 58 12.34 3.10 13.61
CA ALA A 58 11.89 1.93 14.35
C ALA A 58 12.26 0.66 13.60
N GLU A 59 12.57 -0.40 14.31
CA GLU A 59 12.77 -1.71 13.72
C GLU A 59 11.43 -2.29 13.29
N ARG A 60 11.37 -2.77 12.06
CA ARG A 60 10.18 -3.41 11.53
C ARG A 60 10.52 -4.31 10.36
N LEU A 61 9.73 -5.35 10.19
CA LEU A 61 9.82 -6.25 9.06
C LEU A 61 8.60 -6.01 8.17
N SER A 62 8.85 -5.86 6.88
CA SER A 62 7.79 -5.70 5.89
C SER A 62 7.89 -6.82 4.85
N LEU A 63 6.78 -7.51 4.63
CA LEU A 63 6.64 -8.50 3.59
C LEU A 63 5.56 -8.03 2.63
N VAL A 64 5.88 -8.03 1.33
CA VAL A 64 4.95 -7.62 0.29
C VAL A 64 4.57 -8.84 -0.54
N TYR A 65 3.27 -9.06 -0.68
CA TYR A 65 2.73 -10.08 -1.56
C TYR A 65 1.79 -9.41 -2.56
N GLU A 66 2.04 -9.63 -3.84
CA GLU A 66 1.19 -9.10 -4.90
C GLU A 66 0.37 -10.23 -5.51
N LEU A 67 -0.94 -10.05 -5.52
CA LEU A 67 -1.85 -10.91 -6.27
C LEU A 67 -2.10 -10.26 -7.62
N ARG A 68 -1.66 -10.93 -8.68
CA ARG A 68 -1.81 -10.42 -10.04
C ARG A 68 -2.80 -11.28 -10.81
N LEU A 69 -3.64 -10.61 -11.60
CA LEU A 69 -4.53 -11.30 -12.51
C LEU A 69 -3.76 -11.74 -13.76
N PRO A 70 -4.10 -12.91 -14.34
CA PRO A 70 -3.57 -13.28 -15.64
C PRO A 70 -3.91 -12.23 -16.70
N GLU A 71 -2.96 -11.96 -17.58
CA GLU A 71 -3.14 -10.92 -18.60
C GLU A 71 -4.38 -11.12 -19.49
N GLU A 72 -4.69 -12.36 -19.79
CA GLU A 72 -5.86 -12.70 -20.59
C GLU A 72 -7.20 -12.34 -19.93
N LEU A 73 -7.20 -12.12 -18.62
CA LEU A 73 -8.39 -11.69 -17.88
C LEU A 73 -8.45 -10.17 -17.70
N MET A 74 -7.41 -9.46 -18.13
CA MET A 74 -7.38 -8.01 -18.04
C MET A 74 -8.13 -7.39 -19.21
N PRO A 75 -8.95 -6.34 -19.00
CA PRO A 75 -9.60 -5.64 -20.08
C PRO A 75 -8.59 -4.94 -21.00
N VAL A 76 -8.94 -4.88 -22.26
CA VAL A 76 -8.10 -4.24 -23.29
C VAL A 76 -8.16 -2.72 -23.15
#